data_32ace0506ef2f181f5bc5ba9e012326d
#
_entry.id   32ace0506ef2f181f5bc5ba9e012326d
#
_cell.length_a   1.000
_cell.length_b   1.000
_cell.length_c   1.000
_cell.angle_alpha   90.00
_cell.angle_beta   90.00
_cell.angle_gamma   90.00
#
_symmetry.space_group_name_H-M   'P 1'
#
loop_
_entity.id
_entity.type
_entity.pdbx_description
1 polymer ?
#
loop_
_entity_poly.entity_id
_entity_poly.type
_entity_poly.pdbx_seq_one_letter_code
_entity_poly.pdbx_strand_id
1 'polypeptide(L)'
;MLPRWLSLNPVVPPSWDDVTPGWMTQAIARDHPDAVVMAVRIVTRDDGTNRRVRFALDYARGSGPATIFIKAHQAAHRWVHLRNGNLFGEARLFASGADLPVEHPHVYCAIPDYLRLDFLLVMEDLNARGADPRDATRPMSVDQV
;
A
#
# COMPACT_ATOMS: atom_id res chain seq x y z
N MET A 1 -1.40 22.01 18.84
CA MET A 1 -1.87 21.43 17.56
C MET A 1 -0.65 21.35 16.64
N LEU A 2 -0.14 20.16 16.34
CA LEU A 2 0.99 20.00 15.43
C LEU A 2 0.56 20.37 14.00
N PRO A 3 1.40 21.05 13.21
CA PRO A 3 1.07 21.38 11.83
C PRO A 3 0.75 20.10 11.02
N ARG A 4 -0.23 20.16 10.13
CA ARG A 4 -0.71 19.01 9.32
C ARG A 4 0.39 18.28 8.52
N TRP A 5 1.49 18.95 8.21
CA TRP A 5 2.65 18.36 7.51
C TRP A 5 3.58 17.54 8.41
N LEU A 6 3.35 17.57 9.74
CA LEU A 6 4.02 16.69 10.71
C LEU A 6 3.23 15.41 11.02
N SER A 7 2.22 15.06 10.23
CA SER A 7 1.65 13.72 10.32
C SER A 7 2.75 12.72 9.94
N LEU A 8 3.42 12.20 10.96
CA LEU A 8 4.41 11.15 10.79
C LEU A 8 3.72 10.02 10.03
N ASN A 9 4.32 9.59 8.91
CA ASN A 9 3.89 8.37 8.26
C ASN A 9 3.82 7.24 9.30
N PRO A 10 2.82 6.36 9.23
CA PRO A 10 2.78 5.22 10.12
C PRO A 10 4.03 4.36 9.94
N VAL A 11 4.44 3.68 11.00
CA VAL A 11 5.58 2.75 10.94
C VAL A 11 5.17 1.52 10.13
N VAL A 12 6.10 0.96 9.34
CA VAL A 12 5.86 -0.30 8.62
C VAL A 12 5.53 -1.41 9.63
N PRO A 13 4.35 -2.04 9.55
CA PRO A 13 3.97 -3.08 10.49
C PRO A 13 4.77 -4.37 10.23
N PRO A 14 5.23 -5.06 11.28
CA PRO A 14 5.99 -6.31 11.14
C PRO A 14 5.17 -7.43 10.47
N SER A 15 3.87 -7.46 10.74
CA SER A 15 2.92 -8.40 10.14
C SER A 15 1.62 -7.71 9.77
N TRP A 16 0.77 -8.40 9.00
CA TRP A 16 -0.56 -7.87 8.68
C TRP A 16 -1.50 -7.80 9.89
N ASP A 17 -1.24 -8.62 10.93
CA ASP A 17 -2.01 -8.59 12.17
C ASP A 17 -1.72 -7.34 13.01
N ASP A 18 -0.61 -6.66 12.74
CA ASP A 18 -0.24 -5.40 13.39
C ASP A 18 -0.89 -4.17 12.72
N VAL A 19 -1.60 -4.35 11.61
CA VAL A 19 -2.38 -3.29 10.96
C VAL A 19 -3.66 -3.06 11.76
N THR A 20 -3.63 -2.06 12.63
CA THR A 20 -4.77 -1.68 13.46
C THR A 20 -5.66 -0.64 12.77
N PRO A 21 -6.91 -0.42 13.22
CA PRO A 21 -7.74 0.69 12.74
C PRO A 21 -7.06 2.06 12.90
N GLY A 22 -6.35 2.29 13.99
CA GLY A 22 -5.59 3.52 14.23
C GLY A 22 -4.44 3.69 13.24
N TRP A 23 -3.71 2.62 12.95
CA TRP A 23 -2.67 2.61 11.92
C TRP A 23 -3.23 2.97 10.53
N MET A 24 -4.36 2.35 10.17
CA MET A 24 -5.00 2.59 8.89
C MET A 24 -5.54 4.00 8.77
N THR A 25 -6.13 4.53 9.84
CA THR A 25 -6.58 5.94 9.91
C THR A 25 -5.42 6.89 9.58
N GLN A 26 -4.25 6.64 10.16
CA GLN A 26 -3.06 7.45 9.90
C GLN A 26 -2.55 7.29 8.46
N ALA A 27 -2.57 6.07 7.92
CA ALA A 27 -2.09 5.78 6.57
C ALA A 27 -2.87 6.50 5.47
N ILE A 28 -4.18 6.68 5.65
CA ILE A 28 -5.06 7.36 4.67
C ILE A 28 -5.31 8.84 4.99
N ALA A 29 -4.77 9.36 6.10
CA ALA A 29 -5.11 10.69 6.63
C ALA A 29 -4.78 11.85 5.68
N ARG A 30 -3.80 11.68 4.78
CA ARG A 30 -3.44 12.72 3.80
C ARG A 30 -4.63 13.03 2.89
N ASP A 31 -5.30 12.00 2.38
CA ASP A 31 -6.37 12.13 1.39
C ASP A 31 -7.77 12.11 2.04
N HIS A 32 -7.87 11.53 3.24
CA HIS A 32 -9.10 11.40 4.02
C HIS A 32 -8.91 11.90 5.46
N PRO A 33 -8.67 13.22 5.66
CA PRO A 33 -8.26 13.77 6.96
C PRO A 33 -9.35 13.68 8.05
N ASP A 34 -10.61 13.54 7.66
CA ASP A 34 -11.74 13.45 8.58
C ASP A 34 -12.21 12.02 8.83
N ALA A 35 -11.62 11.06 8.12
CA ALA A 35 -11.96 9.64 8.26
C ALA A 35 -11.34 9.05 9.53
N VAL A 36 -12.11 8.26 10.24
CA VAL A 36 -11.66 7.44 11.37
C VAL A 36 -12.06 6.01 11.07
N VAL A 37 -11.09 5.16 10.82
CA VAL A 37 -11.30 3.72 10.59
C VAL A 37 -11.66 3.06 11.93
N MET A 38 -12.75 2.31 11.95
CA MET A 38 -13.24 1.58 13.10
C MET A 38 -12.80 0.12 13.08
N ALA A 39 -12.77 -0.49 11.89
CA ALA A 39 -12.38 -1.88 11.72
C ALA A 39 -11.58 -2.09 10.43
N VAL A 40 -10.65 -3.03 10.48
CA VAL A 40 -9.90 -3.53 9.33
C VAL A 40 -10.07 -5.05 9.27
N ARG A 41 -10.38 -5.59 8.10
CA ARG A 41 -10.54 -7.03 7.88
C ARG A 41 -9.75 -7.47 6.66
N ILE A 42 -8.95 -8.52 6.81
CA ILE A 42 -8.23 -9.12 5.68
C ILE A 42 -9.27 -9.80 4.75
N VAL A 43 -9.27 -9.38 3.49
CA VAL A 43 -10.08 -9.97 2.43
C VAL A 43 -9.30 -11.05 1.68
N THR A 44 -8.08 -10.70 1.27
CA THR A 44 -7.15 -11.63 0.62
C THR A 44 -5.73 -11.36 1.09
N ARG A 45 -4.91 -12.39 1.11
CA ARG A 45 -3.49 -12.32 1.43
C ARG A 45 -2.72 -13.14 0.41
N ASP A 46 -1.60 -12.61 -0.06
CA ASP A 46 -0.69 -13.28 -0.96
C ASP A 46 0.75 -12.89 -0.60
N ASP A 47 1.55 -13.87 -0.27
CA ASP A 47 2.94 -13.72 0.12
C ASP A 47 3.85 -14.29 -0.99
N GLY A 48 3.93 -13.58 -2.12
CA GLY A 48 4.84 -13.91 -3.22
C GLY A 48 6.22 -13.28 -3.04
N THR A 49 6.75 -12.69 -4.10
CA THR A 49 8.02 -11.93 -4.06
C THR A 49 7.96 -10.78 -3.06
N ASN A 50 6.80 -10.14 -2.96
CA ASN A 50 6.44 -9.18 -1.94
C ASN A 50 5.24 -9.70 -1.14
N ARG A 51 5.09 -9.24 0.11
CA ARG A 51 3.87 -9.46 0.88
C ARG A 51 2.77 -8.56 0.33
N ARG A 52 1.61 -9.12 0.08
CA ARG A 52 0.44 -8.37 -0.45
C ARG A 52 -0.80 -8.74 0.34
N VAL A 53 -1.64 -7.75 0.59
CA VAL A 53 -2.90 -7.94 1.32
C VAL A 53 -3.95 -6.95 0.84
N ARG A 54 -5.20 -7.37 0.84
CA ARG A 54 -6.38 -6.51 0.69
C ARG A 54 -7.12 -6.45 2.00
N PHE A 55 -7.39 -5.24 2.47
CA PHE A 55 -8.22 -4.99 3.63
C PHE A 55 -9.56 -4.38 3.20
N ALA A 56 -10.64 -4.82 3.86
CA ALA A 56 -11.89 -4.09 3.90
C ALA A 56 -11.89 -3.17 5.12
N LEU A 57 -12.39 -1.95 4.95
CA LEU A 57 -12.40 -0.91 5.96
C LEU A 57 -13.84 -0.53 6.34
N ASP A 58 -14.10 -0.42 7.63
CA ASP A 58 -15.31 0.19 8.16
C ASP A 58 -14.93 1.47 8.91
N TYR A 59 -15.78 2.49 8.82
CA TYR A 59 -15.51 3.82 9.35
C TYR A 59 -16.45 4.16 10.50
N ALA A 60 -15.89 4.69 11.60
CA ALA A 60 -16.64 5.28 12.69
C ALA A 60 -17.07 6.71 12.37
N ARG A 61 -16.28 7.44 11.56
CA ARG A 61 -16.52 8.83 11.17
C ARG A 61 -15.87 9.11 9.82
N GLY A 62 -16.45 10.08 9.09
CA GLY A 62 -15.98 10.43 7.76
C GLY A 62 -16.18 9.30 6.75
N SER A 63 -15.46 9.37 5.64
CA SER A 63 -15.52 8.37 4.57
C SER A 63 -14.16 8.22 3.91
N GLY A 64 -13.95 7.06 3.29
CA GLY A 64 -12.75 6.74 2.55
C GLY A 64 -12.95 5.49 1.69
N PRO A 65 -11.89 4.87 1.19
CA PRO A 65 -12.00 3.66 0.38
C PRO A 65 -12.61 2.50 1.18
N ALA A 66 -13.55 1.77 0.56
CA ALA A 66 -14.15 0.58 1.19
C ALA A 66 -13.14 -0.57 1.30
N THR A 67 -12.22 -0.66 0.34
CA THR A 67 -11.12 -1.63 0.33
C THR A 67 -9.82 -0.95 -0.03
N ILE A 68 -8.72 -1.52 0.45
CA ILE A 68 -7.38 -0.99 0.23
C ILE A 68 -6.40 -2.14 -0.06
N PHE A 69 -5.43 -1.89 -0.93
CA PHE A 69 -4.37 -2.84 -1.24
C PHE A 69 -3.06 -2.38 -0.63
N ILE A 70 -2.37 -3.27 0.08
CA ILE A 70 -1.08 -2.99 0.68
C ILE A 70 -0.04 -3.97 0.15
N LYS A 71 1.10 -3.41 -0.26
CA LYS A 71 2.29 -4.14 -0.69
C LYS A 71 3.45 -3.80 0.23
N ALA A 72 4.17 -4.80 0.71
CA ALA A 72 5.34 -4.63 1.54
C ALA A 72 6.43 -5.63 1.14
N HIS A 73 7.63 -5.40 1.65
CA HIS A 73 8.75 -6.28 1.40
C HIS A 73 8.53 -7.67 2.03
N GLN A 74 8.97 -8.72 1.32
CA GLN A 74 9.05 -10.07 1.86
C GLN A 74 10.48 -10.35 2.35
N ALA A 75 10.64 -10.57 3.64
CA ALA A 75 11.95 -10.73 4.27
C ALA A 75 12.81 -11.85 3.65
N ALA A 76 12.18 -12.93 3.16
CA ALA A 76 12.87 -14.03 2.50
C ALA A 76 13.61 -13.60 1.21
N HIS A 77 13.16 -12.52 0.57
CA HIS A 77 13.74 -12.01 -0.68
C HIS A 77 14.61 -10.76 -0.51
N ARG A 78 14.89 -10.34 0.74
CA ARG A 78 15.63 -9.10 1.04
C ARG A 78 16.94 -8.98 0.31
N TRP A 79 17.76 -10.03 0.34
CA TRP A 79 19.08 -10.01 -0.26
C TRP A 79 19.05 -9.93 -1.79
N VAL A 80 18.06 -10.56 -2.43
CA VAL A 80 17.86 -10.47 -3.88
C VAL A 80 17.51 -9.04 -4.27
N HIS A 81 16.59 -8.40 -3.56
CA HIS A 81 16.18 -7.02 -3.83
C HIS A 81 17.30 -6.02 -3.56
N LEU A 82 18.08 -6.19 -2.50
CA LEU A 82 19.23 -5.33 -2.20
C LEU A 82 20.31 -5.46 -3.27
N ARG A 83 20.64 -6.68 -3.67
CA ARG A 83 21.65 -6.94 -4.70
C ARG A 83 21.27 -6.31 -6.05
N ASN A 84 20.00 -6.32 -6.38
CA ASN A 84 19.49 -5.75 -7.63
C ASN A 84 19.24 -4.23 -7.53
N GLY A 85 19.50 -3.60 -6.38
CA GLY A 85 19.27 -2.17 -6.16
C GLY A 85 17.79 -1.75 -6.18
N ASN A 86 16.86 -2.69 -6.06
CA ASN A 86 15.43 -2.47 -6.32
C ASN A 86 14.53 -2.51 -5.07
N LEU A 87 15.11 -2.61 -3.88
CA LEU A 87 14.30 -2.71 -2.64
C LEU A 87 13.41 -1.49 -2.41
N PHE A 88 13.92 -0.29 -2.65
CA PHE A 88 13.22 0.96 -2.33
C PHE A 88 12.70 1.73 -3.54
N GLY A 89 12.95 1.26 -4.77
CA GLY A 89 12.70 2.02 -5.99
C GLY A 89 11.25 2.50 -6.10
N GLU A 90 10.31 1.61 -5.96
CA GLU A 90 8.88 1.90 -6.05
C GLU A 90 8.39 2.79 -4.89
N ALA A 91 8.79 2.47 -3.66
CA ALA A 91 8.39 3.24 -2.48
C ALA A 91 8.96 4.67 -2.52
N ARG A 92 10.20 4.85 -2.97
CA ARG A 92 10.81 6.16 -3.16
C ARG A 92 10.12 6.97 -4.23
N LEU A 93 9.79 6.34 -5.35
CA LEU A 93 9.10 6.99 -6.46
C LEU A 93 7.76 7.58 -5.99
N PHE A 94 6.93 6.77 -5.34
CA PHE A 94 5.64 7.24 -4.85
C PHE A 94 5.74 8.18 -3.64
N ALA A 95 6.75 8.01 -2.78
CA ALA A 95 7.00 8.94 -1.67
C ALA A 95 7.45 10.33 -2.15
N SER A 96 8.09 10.42 -3.32
CA SER A 96 8.53 11.69 -3.92
C SER A 96 7.40 12.59 -4.39
N GLY A 97 6.20 12.02 -4.61
CA GLY A 97 5.06 12.76 -5.18
C GLY A 97 5.23 13.09 -6.66
N ALA A 98 6.15 12.42 -7.37
CA ALA A 98 6.38 12.64 -8.79
C ALA A 98 5.12 12.33 -9.60
N ASP A 99 4.80 13.19 -10.55
CA ASP A 99 3.75 12.95 -11.54
C ASP A 99 4.28 11.95 -12.59
N LEU A 100 3.58 10.83 -12.74
CA LEU A 100 3.98 9.77 -13.66
C LEU A 100 3.16 9.87 -14.94
N PRO A 101 3.78 9.76 -16.12
CA PRO A 101 3.08 9.85 -17.41
C PRO A 101 2.35 8.55 -17.79
N VAL A 102 2.05 7.71 -16.82
CA VAL A 102 1.36 6.43 -16.99
C VAL A 102 0.25 6.29 -15.95
N GLU A 103 -0.82 5.61 -16.31
CA GLU A 103 -1.87 5.27 -15.36
C GLU A 103 -1.32 4.32 -14.29
N HIS A 104 -1.56 4.62 -13.04
CA HIS A 104 -1.14 3.80 -11.90
C HIS A 104 -2.20 3.85 -10.79
N PRO A 105 -2.18 2.90 -9.84
CA PRO A 105 -3.05 2.97 -8.66
C PRO A 105 -2.79 4.25 -7.87
N HIS A 106 -3.86 4.84 -7.31
CA HIS A 106 -3.68 5.91 -6.35
C HIS A 106 -2.93 5.40 -5.11
N VAL A 107 -1.90 6.12 -4.68
CA VAL A 107 -1.08 5.76 -3.52
C VAL A 107 -1.42 6.69 -2.36
N TYR A 108 -2.02 6.14 -1.31
CA TYR A 108 -2.36 6.87 -0.08
C TYR A 108 -1.13 7.13 0.80
N CYS A 109 -0.24 6.15 0.89
CA CYS A 109 0.95 6.23 1.71
C CYS A 109 2.07 5.38 1.11
N ALA A 110 3.29 5.91 1.10
CA ALA A 110 4.49 5.20 0.67
C ALA A 110 5.59 5.40 1.71
N ILE A 111 6.12 4.31 2.24
CA ILE A 111 7.10 4.33 3.33
C ILE A 111 8.32 3.51 2.92
N PRO A 112 9.43 4.14 2.52
CA PRO A 112 10.73 3.48 2.44
C PRO A 112 11.37 3.49 3.84
N ASP A 113 11.51 2.33 4.48
CA ASP A 113 12.15 2.16 5.79
C ASP A 113 13.61 1.71 5.61
N TYR A 114 14.50 2.67 5.48
CA TYR A 114 15.93 2.40 5.27
C TYR A 114 16.61 1.73 6.47
N LEU A 115 16.12 1.97 7.68
CA LEU A 115 16.71 1.41 8.89
C LEU A 115 16.42 -0.07 9.04
N ARG A 116 15.21 -0.50 8.67
CA ARG A 116 14.78 -1.90 8.73
C ARG A 116 14.95 -2.64 7.43
N LEU A 117 15.42 -1.97 6.37
CA LEU A 117 15.48 -2.51 5.01
C LEU A 117 14.12 -3.10 4.58
N ASP A 118 13.09 -2.30 4.77
CA ASP A 118 11.71 -2.65 4.46
C ASP A 118 11.04 -1.51 3.67
N PHE A 119 9.89 -1.77 3.08
CA PHE A 119 9.05 -0.74 2.48
C PHE A 119 7.58 -1.12 2.61
N LEU A 120 6.72 -0.13 2.46
CA LEU A 120 5.29 -0.33 2.41
C LEU A 120 4.64 0.67 1.46
N LEU A 121 3.68 0.18 0.70
CA LEU A 121 2.80 0.98 -0.15
C LEU A 121 1.35 0.68 0.22
N VAL A 122 0.60 1.73 0.54
CA VAL A 122 -0.85 1.68 0.75
C VAL A 122 -1.51 2.30 -0.48
N MET A 123 -2.23 1.50 -1.23
CA MET A 123 -2.75 1.89 -2.55
C MET A 123 -4.23 1.59 -2.70
N GLU A 124 -4.80 2.20 -3.72
CA GLU A 124 -6.11 1.86 -4.26
C GLU A 124 -6.20 0.37 -4.58
N ASP A 125 -7.31 -0.24 -4.20
CA ASP A 125 -7.66 -1.59 -4.62
C ASP A 125 -8.25 -1.54 -6.04
N LEU A 126 -7.45 -1.90 -7.03
CA LEU A 126 -7.85 -1.86 -8.44
C LEU A 126 -9.04 -2.79 -8.74
N ASN A 127 -9.20 -3.88 -7.99
CA ASN A 127 -10.37 -4.77 -8.15
C ASN A 127 -11.68 -4.06 -7.81
N ALA A 128 -11.67 -3.15 -6.83
CA ALA A 128 -12.86 -2.35 -6.48
C ALA A 128 -13.26 -1.37 -7.59
N ARG A 129 -12.30 -0.96 -8.43
CA ARG A 129 -12.53 -0.12 -9.61
C ARG A 129 -12.94 -0.92 -10.84
N GLY A 130 -13.06 -2.25 -10.74
CA GLY A 130 -13.39 -3.13 -11.85
C GLY A 130 -12.21 -3.46 -12.77
N ALA A 131 -10.99 -3.07 -12.42
CA ALA A 131 -9.80 -3.53 -13.11
C ALA A 131 -9.56 -5.03 -12.85
N ASP A 132 -8.98 -5.71 -13.82
CA ASP A 132 -8.59 -7.12 -13.72
C ASP A 132 -7.07 -7.24 -13.81
N PRO A 133 -6.34 -7.09 -12.68
CA PRO A 133 -4.90 -7.25 -12.67
C PRO A 133 -4.50 -8.65 -13.14
N ARG A 134 -3.73 -8.70 -14.21
CA ARG A 134 -3.26 -9.97 -14.77
C ARG A 134 -1.98 -10.41 -14.07
N ASP A 135 -1.83 -11.70 -13.92
CA ASP A 135 -0.57 -12.34 -13.54
C ASP A 135 0.01 -13.14 -14.72
N ALA A 136 1.25 -13.57 -14.60
CA ALA A 136 1.96 -14.27 -15.66
C ALA A 136 1.35 -15.64 -16.02
N THR A 137 0.43 -16.16 -15.23
CA THR A 137 -0.22 -17.46 -15.45
C THR A 137 -1.50 -17.35 -16.28
N ARG A 138 -2.03 -16.13 -16.46
CA ARG A 138 -3.25 -15.88 -17.24
C ARG A 138 -2.90 -15.27 -18.60
N PRO A 139 -3.17 -15.96 -19.72
CA PRO A 139 -2.86 -15.43 -21.04
C PRO A 139 -3.67 -14.16 -21.32
N MET A 140 -3.06 -13.21 -22.01
CA MET A 140 -3.72 -12.02 -22.55
C MET A 140 -4.03 -12.23 -24.03
N SER A 141 -5.12 -11.65 -24.51
CA SER A 141 -5.40 -11.56 -25.95
C SER A 141 -4.55 -10.44 -26.56
N VAL A 142 -4.42 -10.44 -27.90
CA VAL A 142 -3.70 -9.41 -28.64
C VAL A 142 -4.23 -8.01 -28.35
N ASP A 143 -5.53 -7.89 -28.13
CA ASP A 143 -6.20 -6.60 -27.84
C ASP A 143 -5.96 -6.11 -26.39
N GLN A 144 -5.31 -6.89 -25.55
CA GLN A 144 -5.01 -6.58 -24.15
C GLN A 144 -3.53 -6.24 -23.90
N VAL A 145 -2.71 -6.21 -24.96
CA VAL A 145 -1.28 -5.91 -24.89
C VAL A 145 -1.00 -4.45 -25.16
#